data_8bd3765e5aafeb2c9c4e9b20ee1d08b9
#
_entry.id   8bd3765e5aafeb2c9c4e9b20ee1d08b9
#
_cell.length_a   1.000
_cell.length_b   1.000
_cell.length_c   1.000
_cell.angle_alpha   90.00
_cell.angle_beta   90.00
_cell.angle_gamma   90.00
#
_symmetry.space_group_name_H-M   'P 1'
#
loop_
_entity.id
_entity.type
_entity.pdbx_description
1 polymer ?
#
loop_
_entity_poly.entity_id
_entity_poly.type
_entity_poly.pdbx_seq_one_letter_code
_entity_poly.pdbx_strand_id
1 'polypeptide(L)'
;SKVGTVSGRRQSFLIASRPDLVPISVRGHIETRLDRLIESRVDYLILAEAGVRRLFDSGSLSERHLRLRTVRIREDDWPTAPGQGAIAINCRSMDVEKRNNLREILNHVITENAVKQERLALKRIGGGCLYPAGIKSQEGAITAAISPEYWRTSYCTGDRYEVYRYQGDVGDLDLSEIGVSGKKSVPPDEGAKLVTTLTSQRLSTQLINSGVQTVDVPVVELSSLQREWPADFIGPNTEKSRWPILVLTSPFAAKCAVEVADTNPDIARIEWLAIGEGTHKACFEAGVTVSYCGMSRDSEQLVEYISENISNESELYIPRSSKSDKVFTDSLTSRGFRVRSWTGYENVPMTIENIAIGQEDVLLISSSSSAKSWANNKLKVPKNILSMGKKTTETIETTPYFQGAEIHTLDGPTLDYILGFWESKVRSG
;
A
#
# COMPACT_ATOMS: atom_id res chain seq x y z
N SER A 1 -21.25 -3.62 0.47
CA SER A 1 -21.06 -3.88 1.92
C SER A 1 -19.60 -3.86 2.29
N LYS A 2 -19.28 -3.35 3.48
CA LYS A 2 -17.93 -3.21 4.03
C LYS A 2 -17.52 -4.44 4.83
N VAL A 3 -16.34 -5.01 4.54
CA VAL A 3 -15.83 -6.21 5.21
C VAL A 3 -14.51 -5.92 5.93
N GLY A 4 -14.49 -6.01 7.25
CA GLY A 4 -13.33 -5.69 8.09
C GLY A 4 -12.24 -6.77 8.02
N THR A 5 -11.05 -6.42 7.51
CA THR A 5 -9.84 -7.26 7.57
C THR A 5 -8.60 -6.49 7.17
N VAL A 6 -7.48 -6.65 7.89
CA VAL A 6 -6.16 -6.07 7.53
C VAL A 6 -5.29 -7.04 6.73
N SER A 7 -5.68 -8.29 6.62
CA SER A 7 -4.88 -9.32 5.95
C SER A 7 -4.97 -9.19 4.44
N GLY A 8 -3.87 -8.87 3.76
CA GLY A 8 -3.80 -8.81 2.30
C GLY A 8 -4.27 -10.09 1.63
N ARG A 9 -3.96 -11.26 2.20
CA ARG A 9 -4.47 -12.55 1.75
C ARG A 9 -6.01 -12.62 1.81
N ARG A 10 -6.63 -12.25 2.93
CA ARG A 10 -8.09 -12.29 3.08
C ARG A 10 -8.77 -11.26 2.19
N GLN A 11 -8.16 -10.09 2.03
CA GLN A 11 -8.66 -9.05 1.12
C GLN A 11 -8.65 -9.56 -0.32
N SER A 12 -7.53 -10.15 -0.78
CA SER A 12 -7.43 -10.62 -2.16
C SER A 12 -8.40 -11.77 -2.44
N PHE A 13 -8.56 -12.73 -1.53
CA PHE A 13 -9.54 -13.82 -1.70
C PHE A 13 -10.98 -13.31 -1.69
N LEU A 14 -11.28 -12.32 -0.83
CA LEU A 14 -12.59 -11.68 -0.79
C LEU A 14 -12.93 -11.03 -2.14
N ILE A 15 -12.03 -10.20 -2.65
CA ILE A 15 -12.24 -9.44 -3.89
C ILE A 15 -12.35 -10.38 -5.10
N ALA A 16 -11.51 -11.42 -5.18
CA ALA A 16 -11.59 -12.40 -6.25
C ALA A 16 -12.94 -13.13 -6.28
N SER A 17 -13.50 -13.43 -5.10
CA SER A 17 -14.76 -14.15 -4.97
C SER A 17 -15.99 -13.23 -5.01
N ARG A 18 -15.86 -12.01 -4.48
CA ARG A 18 -16.94 -11.04 -4.29
C ARG A 18 -16.43 -9.62 -4.55
N PRO A 19 -16.24 -9.25 -5.82
CA PRO A 19 -15.74 -7.92 -6.20
C PRO A 19 -16.69 -6.76 -5.83
N ASP A 20 -17.94 -7.08 -5.50
CA ASP A 20 -18.95 -6.14 -5.00
C ASP A 20 -18.76 -5.75 -3.53
N LEU A 21 -17.88 -6.45 -2.78
CA LEU A 21 -17.60 -6.16 -1.38
C LEU A 21 -16.36 -5.30 -1.23
N VAL A 22 -16.39 -4.41 -0.23
CA VAL A 22 -15.33 -3.43 0.02
C VAL A 22 -14.55 -3.84 1.27
N PRO A 23 -13.29 -4.30 1.14
CA PRO A 23 -12.46 -4.64 2.29
C PRO A 23 -11.98 -3.37 3.00
N ILE A 24 -12.23 -3.32 4.31
CA ILE A 24 -11.84 -2.20 5.19
C ILE A 24 -10.86 -2.68 6.24
N SER A 25 -9.83 -1.89 6.51
CA SER A 25 -8.88 -2.20 7.57
C SER A 25 -9.52 -2.04 8.94
N VAL A 26 -9.51 -3.12 9.71
CA VAL A 26 -9.94 -3.09 11.13
C VAL A 26 -8.82 -3.68 11.98
N ARG A 27 -8.13 -2.83 12.74
CA ARG A 27 -7.00 -3.18 13.61
C ARG A 27 -7.43 -3.26 15.07
N GLY A 28 -6.55 -3.75 15.92
CA GLY A 28 -6.74 -3.91 17.37
C GLY A 28 -6.88 -5.36 17.80
N HIS A 29 -7.14 -5.58 19.07
CA HIS A 29 -7.47 -6.89 19.63
C HIS A 29 -8.79 -7.41 19.06
N ILE A 30 -9.08 -8.69 19.23
CA ILE A 30 -10.28 -9.30 18.64
C ILE A 30 -11.54 -8.60 19.16
N GLU A 31 -11.61 -8.33 20.46
CA GLU A 31 -12.73 -7.62 21.11
C GLU A 31 -12.95 -6.24 20.48
N THR A 32 -11.89 -5.45 20.32
CA THR A 32 -11.95 -4.14 19.65
C THR A 32 -12.50 -4.25 18.22
N ARG A 33 -12.10 -5.31 17.49
CA ARG A 33 -12.60 -5.54 16.13
C ARG A 33 -14.09 -5.94 16.13
N LEU A 34 -14.51 -6.73 17.11
CA LEU A 34 -15.92 -7.09 17.31
C LEU A 34 -16.75 -5.85 17.67
N ASP A 35 -16.21 -4.94 18.49
CA ASP A 35 -16.86 -3.67 18.80
C ASP A 35 -17.07 -2.83 17.54
N ARG A 36 -16.10 -2.79 16.60
CA ARG A 36 -16.24 -2.08 15.31
C ARG A 36 -17.39 -2.64 14.46
N LEU A 37 -17.63 -3.95 14.52
CA LEU A 37 -18.77 -4.56 13.86
C LEU A 37 -20.09 -4.16 14.54
N ILE A 38 -20.15 -4.17 15.88
CA ILE A 38 -21.34 -3.76 16.67
C ILE A 38 -21.65 -2.27 16.43
N GLU A 39 -20.61 -1.43 16.34
CA GLU A 39 -20.72 -0.01 16.03
C GLU A 39 -21.09 0.28 14.55
N SER A 40 -21.35 -0.75 13.75
CA SER A 40 -21.70 -0.64 12.32
C SER A 40 -20.65 0.09 11.47
N ARG A 41 -19.38 0.06 11.87
CA ARG A 41 -18.26 0.60 11.05
C ARG A 41 -17.97 -0.30 9.86
N VAL A 42 -18.25 -1.58 10.00
CA VAL A 42 -18.23 -2.59 8.95
C VAL A 42 -19.48 -3.45 9.06
N ASP A 43 -19.90 -4.05 7.93
CA ASP A 43 -21.08 -4.91 7.88
C ASP A 43 -20.71 -6.36 8.23
N TYR A 44 -19.47 -6.74 7.94
CA TYR A 44 -18.90 -8.06 8.21
C TYR A 44 -17.47 -7.92 8.73
N LEU A 45 -17.00 -8.96 9.44
CA LEU A 45 -15.64 -9.02 9.97
C LEU A 45 -15.03 -10.41 9.77
N ILE A 46 -13.83 -10.49 9.18
CA ILE A 46 -13.14 -11.76 8.98
C ILE A 46 -12.07 -11.95 10.05
N LEU A 47 -12.24 -12.92 10.90
CA LEU A 47 -11.34 -13.28 12.00
C LEU A 47 -10.82 -14.71 11.87
N ALA A 48 -9.77 -15.03 12.63
CA ALA A 48 -9.34 -16.40 12.82
C ALA A 48 -10.21 -17.06 13.92
N GLU A 49 -10.85 -18.17 13.60
CA GLU A 49 -11.74 -18.90 14.52
C GLU A 49 -11.06 -19.21 15.86
N ALA A 50 -9.82 -19.69 15.81
CA ALA A 50 -9.07 -20.04 17.02
C ALA A 50 -8.91 -18.89 18.02
N GLY A 51 -8.82 -17.64 17.53
CA GLY A 51 -8.75 -16.46 18.39
C GLY A 51 -10.08 -16.14 19.06
N VAL A 52 -11.16 -16.19 18.29
CA VAL A 52 -12.53 -15.97 18.82
C VAL A 52 -12.91 -17.07 19.82
N ARG A 53 -12.59 -18.32 19.50
CA ARG A 53 -12.87 -19.45 20.37
C ARG A 53 -12.15 -19.35 21.71
N ARG A 54 -10.87 -18.96 21.73
CA ARG A 54 -10.13 -18.72 22.98
C ARG A 54 -10.79 -17.69 23.88
N LEU A 55 -11.28 -16.58 23.30
CA LEU A 55 -11.99 -15.54 24.05
C LEU A 55 -13.36 -16.04 24.56
N PHE A 56 -14.03 -16.87 23.78
CA PHE A 56 -15.26 -17.51 24.20
C PHE A 56 -15.02 -18.47 25.39
N ASP A 57 -14.05 -19.37 25.26
CA ASP A 57 -13.71 -20.37 26.27
C ASP A 57 -13.18 -19.73 27.57
N SER A 58 -12.52 -18.58 27.49
CA SER A 58 -12.05 -17.81 28.66
C SER A 58 -13.12 -16.90 29.29
N GLY A 59 -14.34 -16.84 28.71
CA GLY A 59 -15.41 -15.95 29.18
C GLY A 59 -15.12 -14.45 28.98
N SER A 60 -14.16 -14.12 28.11
CA SER A 60 -13.75 -12.71 27.87
C SER A 60 -14.70 -11.96 26.94
N LEU A 61 -15.59 -12.65 26.24
CA LEU A 61 -16.56 -12.02 25.34
C LEU A 61 -17.76 -11.48 26.11
N SER A 62 -18.13 -10.22 25.85
CA SER A 62 -19.32 -9.63 26.42
C SER A 62 -20.61 -10.21 25.77
N GLU A 63 -21.76 -10.03 26.43
CA GLU A 63 -23.06 -10.45 25.88
C GLU A 63 -23.33 -9.86 24.47
N ARG A 64 -22.88 -8.65 24.20
CA ARG A 64 -23.03 -8.01 22.86
C ARG A 64 -22.25 -8.77 21.80
N HIS A 65 -21.06 -9.26 22.13
CA HIS A 65 -20.23 -10.07 21.23
C HIS A 65 -20.88 -11.43 20.96
N LEU A 66 -21.48 -12.05 21.97
CA LEU A 66 -22.14 -13.37 21.87
C LEU A 66 -23.40 -13.35 20.99
N ARG A 67 -24.01 -12.17 20.77
CA ARG A 67 -25.15 -11.99 19.86
C ARG A 67 -24.78 -11.93 18.39
N LEU A 68 -23.49 -11.81 18.06
CA LEU A 68 -23.02 -11.73 16.69
C LEU A 68 -23.17 -13.08 15.99
N ARG A 69 -23.69 -13.05 14.77
CA ARG A 69 -23.81 -14.26 13.95
C ARG A 69 -22.45 -14.61 13.34
N THR A 70 -22.05 -15.86 13.47
CA THR A 70 -20.78 -16.39 12.95
C THR A 70 -21.03 -17.35 11.79
N VAL A 71 -20.26 -17.22 10.72
CA VAL A 71 -20.22 -18.13 9.58
C VAL A 71 -18.79 -18.60 9.39
N ARG A 72 -18.57 -19.92 9.32
CA ARG A 72 -17.27 -20.50 9.07
C ARG A 72 -16.99 -20.54 7.57
N ILE A 73 -15.84 -20.00 7.15
CA ILE A 73 -15.30 -20.13 5.79
C ILE A 73 -14.52 -21.45 5.75
N ARG A 74 -14.73 -22.26 4.72
CA ARG A 74 -14.04 -23.55 4.57
C ARG A 74 -12.55 -23.32 4.34
N GLU A 75 -11.70 -24.14 4.96
CA GLU A 75 -10.24 -24.04 4.84
C GLU A 75 -9.73 -24.42 3.44
N ASP A 76 -10.44 -25.29 2.72
CA ASP A 76 -10.12 -25.65 1.34
C ASP A 76 -10.34 -24.46 0.38
N ASP A 77 -11.36 -23.65 0.65
CA ASP A 77 -11.65 -22.46 -0.14
C ASP A 77 -10.70 -21.31 0.21
N TRP A 78 -10.39 -21.16 1.51
CA TRP A 78 -9.54 -20.11 2.04
C TRP A 78 -8.47 -20.68 2.97
N PRO A 79 -7.42 -21.34 2.46
CA PRO A 79 -6.34 -21.87 3.30
C PRO A 79 -5.75 -20.79 4.21
N THR A 80 -5.34 -21.21 5.40
CA THR A 80 -4.75 -20.32 6.40
C THR A 80 -3.39 -19.76 5.96
N ALA A 81 -2.91 -18.74 6.66
CA ALA A 81 -1.53 -18.31 6.47
C ALA A 81 -0.57 -19.44 6.94
N PRO A 82 0.59 -19.61 6.27
CA PRO A 82 1.58 -20.59 6.68
C PRO A 82 1.97 -20.47 8.15
N GLY A 83 1.88 -21.58 8.87
CA GLY A 83 2.15 -21.65 10.31
C GLY A 83 1.04 -21.06 11.20
N GLN A 84 -0.11 -20.68 10.66
CA GLN A 84 -1.20 -20.13 11.48
C GLN A 84 -1.74 -21.17 12.44
N GLY A 85 -1.77 -20.83 13.73
CA GLY A 85 -2.21 -21.70 14.81
C GLY A 85 -1.09 -22.49 15.47
N ALA A 86 0.09 -22.59 14.85
CA ALA A 86 1.26 -23.18 15.49
C ALA A 86 1.88 -22.21 16.52
N ILE A 87 2.22 -22.73 17.69
CA ILE A 87 2.93 -21.97 18.74
C ILE A 87 4.42 -22.20 18.56
N ALA A 88 5.18 -21.12 18.34
CA ALA A 88 6.63 -21.17 18.28
C ALA A 88 7.26 -20.79 19.61
N ILE A 89 8.20 -21.62 20.08
CA ILE A 89 8.97 -21.38 21.29
C ILE A 89 10.39 -21.06 20.87
N ASN A 90 10.90 -19.93 21.34
CA ASN A 90 12.26 -19.45 21.03
C ASN A 90 13.14 -19.52 22.27
N CYS A 91 14.39 -19.93 22.10
CA CYS A 91 15.47 -19.77 23.06
C CYS A 91 16.70 -19.18 22.36
N ARG A 92 17.69 -18.75 23.14
CA ARG A 92 18.94 -18.26 22.55
C ARG A 92 19.64 -19.42 21.80
N SER A 93 20.24 -19.12 20.68
CA SER A 93 20.94 -20.12 19.83
C SER A 93 22.08 -20.83 20.57
N MET A 94 22.70 -20.17 21.56
CA MET A 94 23.81 -20.69 22.39
C MET A 94 23.34 -21.68 23.47
N ASP A 95 22.04 -21.64 23.85
CA ASP A 95 21.46 -22.49 24.89
C ASP A 95 21.05 -23.86 24.32
N VAL A 96 22.03 -24.63 23.85
CA VAL A 96 21.80 -25.90 23.13
C VAL A 96 21.09 -26.94 24.00
N GLU A 97 21.49 -27.10 25.24
CA GLU A 97 20.88 -28.03 26.19
C GLU A 97 19.41 -27.66 26.46
N LYS A 98 19.14 -26.40 26.75
CA LYS A 98 17.78 -25.90 26.95
C LYS A 98 16.90 -26.09 25.70
N ARG A 99 17.44 -25.86 24.49
CA ARG A 99 16.73 -26.09 23.25
C ARG A 99 16.36 -27.56 23.08
N ASN A 100 17.29 -28.47 23.38
CA ASN A 100 17.04 -29.91 23.25
C ASN A 100 15.98 -30.38 24.26
N ASN A 101 16.04 -29.93 25.50
CA ASN A 101 15.06 -30.23 26.54
C ASN A 101 13.68 -29.70 26.18
N LEU A 102 13.58 -28.43 25.70
CA LEU A 102 12.32 -27.85 25.25
C LEU A 102 11.74 -28.61 24.04
N ARG A 103 12.60 -29.05 23.11
CA ARG A 103 12.18 -29.83 21.96
C ARG A 103 11.62 -31.20 22.36
N GLU A 104 12.28 -31.90 23.29
CA GLU A 104 11.83 -33.20 23.79
C GLU A 104 10.47 -33.12 24.49
N ILE A 105 10.24 -32.07 25.29
CA ILE A 105 9.03 -31.95 26.11
C ILE A 105 7.86 -31.34 25.33
N LEU A 106 8.11 -30.37 24.47
CA LEU A 106 7.06 -29.50 23.93
C LEU A 106 6.86 -29.67 22.40
N ASN A 107 7.79 -30.31 21.68
CA ASN A 107 7.67 -30.38 20.25
C ASN A 107 6.57 -31.34 19.81
N HIS A 108 5.66 -30.85 18.97
CA HIS A 108 4.66 -31.68 18.30
C HIS A 108 5.07 -31.95 16.86
N VAL A 109 5.63 -33.12 16.61
CA VAL A 109 6.29 -33.49 15.34
C VAL A 109 5.39 -33.28 14.13
N ILE A 110 4.09 -33.62 14.24
CA ILE A 110 3.13 -33.46 13.14
C ILE A 110 2.99 -31.97 12.78
N THR A 111 2.84 -31.11 13.78
CA THR A 111 2.76 -29.65 13.56
C THR A 111 4.08 -29.08 13.00
N GLU A 112 5.23 -29.55 13.52
CA GLU A 112 6.54 -29.13 13.01
C GLU A 112 6.69 -29.44 11.53
N ASN A 113 6.32 -30.66 11.11
CA ASN A 113 6.40 -31.09 9.73
C ASN A 113 5.44 -30.32 8.83
N ALA A 114 4.19 -30.13 9.26
CA ALA A 114 3.21 -29.32 8.53
C ALA A 114 3.72 -27.88 8.31
N VAL A 115 4.19 -27.22 9.35
CA VAL A 115 4.72 -25.85 9.26
C VAL A 115 5.97 -25.77 8.36
N LYS A 116 6.83 -26.80 8.39
CA LYS A 116 7.99 -26.86 7.47
C LYS A 116 7.57 -26.93 6.01
N GLN A 117 6.57 -27.75 5.67
CA GLN A 117 6.03 -27.85 4.31
C GLN A 117 5.37 -26.53 3.86
N GLU A 118 4.55 -25.93 4.70
CA GLU A 118 3.90 -24.65 4.42
C GLU A 118 4.91 -23.53 4.18
N ARG A 119 5.97 -23.46 5.00
CA ARG A 119 7.05 -22.49 4.85
C ARG A 119 7.92 -22.75 3.63
N LEU A 120 8.16 -24.02 3.30
CA LEU A 120 8.87 -24.37 2.08
C LEU A 120 8.10 -23.93 0.84
N ALA A 121 6.77 -24.18 0.80
CA ALA A 121 5.92 -23.72 -0.27
C ALA A 121 5.94 -22.18 -0.37
N LEU A 122 5.80 -21.45 0.75
CA LEU A 122 5.88 -19.98 0.76
C LEU A 122 7.23 -19.47 0.24
N LYS A 123 8.33 -20.14 0.61
CA LYS A 123 9.67 -19.78 0.12
C LYS A 123 9.81 -20.02 -1.40
N ARG A 124 9.25 -21.11 -1.92
CA ARG A 124 9.25 -21.38 -3.37
C ARG A 124 8.49 -20.31 -4.15
N ILE A 125 7.38 -19.84 -3.62
CA ILE A 125 6.59 -18.74 -4.21
C ILE A 125 7.39 -17.40 -4.18
N GLY A 126 8.51 -17.31 -3.48
CA GLY A 126 9.27 -16.09 -3.29
C GLY A 126 8.57 -15.09 -2.33
N GLY A 127 7.58 -15.57 -1.57
CA GLY A 127 6.74 -14.76 -0.72
C GLY A 127 7.25 -14.61 0.71
N GLY A 128 6.85 -13.51 1.35
CA GLY A 128 7.00 -13.24 2.77
C GLY A 128 5.65 -13.11 3.46
N CYS A 129 5.63 -12.61 4.70
CA CYS A 129 4.41 -12.46 5.50
C CYS A 129 3.31 -11.60 4.86
N LEU A 130 3.67 -10.75 3.91
CA LEU A 130 2.74 -9.87 3.20
C LEU A 130 2.24 -10.46 1.87
N TYR A 131 2.76 -11.61 1.46
CA TYR A 131 2.34 -12.25 0.22
C TYR A 131 0.90 -12.78 0.36
N PRO A 132 0.03 -12.59 -0.64
CA PRO A 132 -1.38 -12.96 -0.56
C PRO A 132 -1.61 -14.45 -0.81
N ALA A 133 -0.91 -15.32 -0.07
CA ALA A 133 -1.01 -16.77 -0.15
C ALA A 133 -1.57 -17.39 1.13
N GLY A 134 -2.52 -18.30 0.98
CA GLY A 134 -2.94 -19.24 1.98
C GLY A 134 -2.33 -20.61 1.68
N ILE A 135 -1.70 -21.25 2.65
CA ILE A 135 -1.06 -22.55 2.49
C ILE A 135 -1.29 -23.34 3.77
N LYS A 136 -1.85 -24.53 3.65
CA LYS A 136 -2.07 -25.47 4.73
C LYS A 136 -1.49 -26.82 4.33
N SER A 137 -0.73 -27.44 5.23
CA SER A 137 -0.26 -28.81 5.06
C SER A 137 -1.07 -29.77 5.91
N GLN A 138 -1.47 -30.88 5.30
CA GLN A 138 -2.13 -31.98 5.98
C GLN A 138 -1.67 -33.30 5.36
N GLU A 139 -1.24 -34.25 6.20
CA GLU A 139 -0.82 -35.60 5.78
C GLU A 139 0.26 -35.61 4.68
N GLY A 140 1.16 -34.65 4.70
CA GLY A 140 2.25 -34.52 3.73
C GLY A 140 1.92 -33.78 2.44
N ALA A 141 0.65 -33.56 2.15
CA ALA A 141 0.22 -32.71 1.02
C ALA A 141 -0.04 -31.28 1.47
N ILE A 142 0.09 -30.32 0.54
CA ILE A 142 -0.32 -28.94 0.76
C ILE A 142 -1.59 -28.61 -0.02
N THR A 143 -2.43 -27.80 0.59
CA THR A 143 -3.51 -27.07 -0.08
C THR A 143 -3.12 -25.60 -0.09
N ALA A 144 -2.99 -25.02 -1.28
CA ALA A 144 -2.58 -23.64 -1.46
C ALA A 144 -3.61 -22.85 -2.27
N ALA A 145 -3.81 -21.60 -1.88
CA ALA A 145 -4.51 -20.60 -2.66
C ALA A 145 -3.66 -19.33 -2.71
N ILE A 146 -3.34 -18.88 -3.91
CA ILE A 146 -2.34 -17.83 -4.15
C ILE A 146 -2.96 -16.79 -5.07
N SER A 147 -3.03 -15.55 -4.62
CA SER A 147 -3.43 -14.44 -5.48
C SER A 147 -2.22 -13.87 -6.22
N PRO A 148 -2.40 -13.35 -7.45
CA PRO A 148 -1.31 -12.73 -8.19
C PRO A 148 -0.79 -11.48 -7.46
N GLU A 149 0.47 -11.11 -7.66
CA GLU A 149 1.08 -9.94 -7.02
C GLU A 149 0.34 -8.64 -7.37
N TYR A 150 -0.22 -8.57 -8.57
CA TYR A 150 -0.93 -7.40 -9.08
C TYR A 150 -2.40 -7.30 -8.62
N TRP A 151 -2.88 -8.17 -7.73
CA TRP A 151 -4.29 -8.20 -7.31
C TRP A 151 -4.83 -6.84 -6.82
N ARG A 152 -3.98 -6.03 -6.17
CA ARG A 152 -4.38 -4.69 -5.73
C ARG A 152 -4.55 -3.73 -6.90
N THR A 153 -3.67 -3.81 -7.88
CA THR A 153 -3.76 -3.02 -9.11
C THR A 153 -5.03 -3.39 -9.85
N SER A 154 -5.29 -4.68 -10.06
CA SER A 154 -6.54 -5.16 -10.69
C SER A 154 -7.79 -4.65 -9.97
N TYR A 155 -7.80 -4.70 -8.64
CA TYR A 155 -8.91 -4.13 -7.89
C TYR A 155 -9.07 -2.62 -8.10
N CYS A 156 -7.96 -1.86 -8.17
CA CYS A 156 -7.97 -0.42 -8.41
C CYS A 156 -8.46 -0.05 -9.83
N THR A 157 -8.17 -0.89 -10.82
CA THR A 157 -8.60 -0.69 -12.22
C THR A 157 -9.97 -1.29 -12.54
N GLY A 158 -10.55 -2.04 -11.62
CA GLY A 158 -11.80 -2.78 -11.83
C GLY A 158 -11.62 -4.09 -12.60
N ASP A 159 -10.39 -4.51 -12.86
CA ASP A 159 -10.08 -5.77 -13.52
C ASP A 159 -10.32 -6.95 -12.59
N ARG A 160 -10.71 -8.07 -13.19
CA ARG A 160 -10.85 -9.33 -12.46
C ARG A 160 -9.53 -10.08 -12.48
N TYR A 161 -9.27 -10.85 -11.42
CA TYR A 161 -8.17 -11.81 -11.35
C TYR A 161 -8.67 -13.10 -10.70
N GLU A 162 -7.95 -14.18 -10.94
CA GLU A 162 -8.23 -15.48 -10.36
C GLU A 162 -7.22 -15.81 -9.27
N VAL A 163 -7.67 -16.56 -8.26
CA VAL A 163 -6.82 -17.12 -7.22
C VAL A 163 -6.36 -18.50 -7.71
N TYR A 164 -5.07 -18.65 -7.91
CA TYR A 164 -4.49 -19.96 -8.24
C TYR A 164 -4.68 -20.91 -7.07
N ARG A 165 -5.12 -22.13 -7.37
CA ARG A 165 -5.38 -23.19 -6.38
C ARG A 165 -4.55 -24.41 -6.70
N TYR A 166 -3.92 -24.96 -5.68
CA TYR A 166 -3.09 -26.14 -5.80
C TYR A 166 -3.35 -27.08 -4.62
N GLN A 167 -3.33 -28.38 -4.92
CA GLN A 167 -3.38 -29.45 -3.91
C GLN A 167 -2.44 -30.56 -4.35
N GLY A 168 -1.45 -30.90 -3.53
CA GLY A 168 -0.47 -31.94 -3.84
C GLY A 168 0.81 -31.80 -3.04
N ASP A 169 1.88 -32.44 -3.54
CA ASP A 169 3.21 -32.32 -2.94
C ASP A 169 3.81 -30.94 -3.16
N VAL A 170 4.54 -30.44 -2.17
CA VAL A 170 5.18 -29.12 -2.26
C VAL A 170 6.25 -29.08 -3.37
N GLY A 171 6.83 -30.25 -3.72
CA GLY A 171 7.80 -30.41 -4.79
C GLY A 171 7.22 -30.14 -6.18
N ASP A 172 5.95 -30.40 -6.38
CA ASP A 172 5.24 -30.31 -7.66
C ASP A 172 4.49 -28.98 -7.83
N LEU A 173 4.58 -28.07 -6.84
CA LEU A 173 3.97 -26.75 -6.94
C LEU A 173 4.59 -25.97 -8.11
N ASP A 174 3.84 -25.83 -9.20
CA ASP A 174 4.24 -25.05 -10.37
C ASP A 174 3.88 -23.57 -10.19
N LEU A 175 4.87 -22.70 -10.34
CA LEU A 175 4.76 -21.26 -10.19
C LEU A 175 4.58 -20.54 -11.53
N SER A 176 4.78 -21.21 -12.64
CA SER A 176 4.70 -20.62 -13.99
C SER A 176 3.29 -20.15 -14.32
N GLU A 177 2.27 -20.82 -13.81
CA GLU A 177 0.86 -20.49 -14.00
C GLU A 177 0.38 -19.31 -13.15
N ILE A 178 1.13 -18.95 -12.09
CA ILE A 178 0.67 -17.94 -11.12
C ILE A 178 1.02 -16.50 -11.57
N GLY A 179 1.74 -16.35 -12.69
CA GLY A 179 2.30 -15.04 -13.08
C GLY A 179 3.30 -14.51 -12.03
N VAL A 180 3.70 -15.34 -11.08
CA VAL A 180 4.84 -15.11 -10.23
C VAL A 180 6.05 -15.42 -11.08
N SER A 181 6.52 -14.44 -11.84
CA SER A 181 7.91 -14.49 -12.24
C SER A 181 8.68 -14.58 -10.93
N GLY A 182 9.15 -15.80 -10.61
CA GLY A 182 10.12 -15.97 -9.55
C GLY A 182 11.16 -14.90 -9.80
N LYS A 183 11.19 -13.89 -8.95
CA LYS A 183 12.14 -12.78 -9.09
C LYS A 183 13.52 -13.42 -9.05
N LYS A 184 14.03 -13.84 -10.19
CA LYS A 184 15.47 -13.93 -10.39
C LYS A 184 15.91 -12.50 -10.16
N SER A 185 16.52 -12.23 -9.01
CA SER A 185 17.22 -10.97 -8.83
C SER A 185 18.15 -10.84 -10.01
N VAL A 186 17.81 -9.96 -10.93
CA VAL A 186 18.69 -9.61 -12.03
C VAL A 186 19.93 -9.05 -11.35
N PRO A 187 21.14 -9.54 -11.61
CA PRO A 187 22.34 -8.95 -11.03
C PRO A 187 22.34 -7.46 -11.38
N PRO A 188 22.76 -6.59 -10.45
CA PRO A 188 22.79 -5.15 -10.72
C PRO A 188 23.67 -4.88 -11.93
N ASP A 189 23.24 -3.92 -12.77
CA ASP A 189 24.05 -3.46 -13.88
C ASP A 189 25.38 -2.90 -13.34
N GLU A 190 26.49 -3.26 -13.96
CA GLU A 190 27.79 -2.66 -13.67
C GLU A 190 27.88 -1.33 -14.44
N GLY A 191 28.07 -0.21 -13.73
CA GLY A 191 28.26 1.10 -14.37
C GLY A 191 27.41 2.21 -13.79
N ALA A 192 26.61 2.86 -14.63
CA ALA A 192 25.78 4.00 -14.25
C ALA A 192 24.73 3.64 -13.19
N LYS A 193 24.44 4.58 -12.29
CA LYS A 193 23.44 4.45 -11.23
C LYS A 193 22.25 5.33 -11.53
N LEU A 194 21.07 4.90 -11.10
CA LEU A 194 19.88 5.76 -11.02
C LEU A 194 19.85 6.42 -9.64
N VAL A 195 20.13 7.71 -9.60
CA VAL A 195 20.02 8.52 -8.39
C VAL A 195 18.61 9.09 -8.33
N THR A 196 17.87 8.84 -7.26
CA THR A 196 16.45 9.25 -7.17
C THR A 196 16.22 10.25 -6.05
N THR A 197 15.29 11.17 -6.24
CA THR A 197 14.81 12.07 -5.19
C THR A 197 13.51 11.55 -4.54
N LEU A 198 13.23 10.26 -4.68
CA LEU A 198 12.03 9.64 -4.13
C LEU A 198 12.05 9.64 -2.59
N THR A 199 10.91 9.92 -2.00
CA THR A 199 10.70 9.87 -0.53
C THR A 199 10.20 8.51 -0.06
N SER A 200 9.87 7.61 -0.99
CA SER A 200 9.37 6.26 -0.71
C SER A 200 10.26 5.21 -1.38
N GLN A 201 10.73 4.24 -0.60
CA GLN A 201 11.61 3.17 -1.08
C GLN A 201 10.92 2.14 -2.00
N ARG A 202 9.61 2.26 -2.21
CA ARG A 202 8.86 1.23 -2.93
C ARG A 202 9.28 1.11 -4.40
N LEU A 203 9.33 2.22 -5.12
CA LEU A 203 9.72 2.24 -6.53
C LEU A 203 11.20 1.90 -6.69
N SER A 204 12.04 2.40 -5.80
CA SER A 204 13.47 2.06 -5.73
C SER A 204 13.71 0.57 -5.53
N THR A 205 12.94 -0.05 -4.62
CA THR A 205 13.02 -1.50 -4.40
C THR A 205 12.63 -2.29 -5.66
N GLN A 206 11.61 -1.83 -6.40
CA GLN A 206 11.20 -2.47 -7.65
C GLN A 206 12.29 -2.32 -8.73
N LEU A 207 12.92 -1.14 -8.84
CA LEU A 207 14.01 -0.87 -9.75
C LEU A 207 15.24 -1.75 -9.44
N ILE A 208 15.64 -1.84 -8.17
CA ILE A 208 16.72 -2.73 -7.72
C ILE A 208 16.41 -4.19 -8.07
N ASN A 209 15.18 -4.65 -7.84
CA ASN A 209 14.76 -6.00 -8.21
C ASN A 209 14.79 -6.25 -9.75
N SER A 210 14.71 -5.18 -10.55
CA SER A 210 14.82 -5.24 -12.01
C SER A 210 16.26 -5.05 -12.51
N GLY A 211 17.24 -5.04 -11.60
CA GLY A 211 18.66 -4.94 -11.92
C GLY A 211 19.20 -3.53 -12.07
N VAL A 212 18.39 -2.49 -11.81
CA VAL A 212 18.85 -1.10 -11.86
C VAL A 212 19.56 -0.74 -10.55
N GLN A 213 20.84 -0.36 -10.64
CA GLN A 213 21.57 0.14 -9.48
C GLN A 213 20.97 1.48 -9.04
N THR A 214 20.22 1.49 -7.94
CA THR A 214 19.44 2.65 -7.50
C THR A 214 19.96 3.19 -6.17
N VAL A 215 20.12 4.52 -6.09
CA VAL A 215 20.51 5.23 -4.88
C VAL A 215 19.47 6.31 -4.57
N ASP A 216 18.79 6.18 -3.44
CA ASP A 216 17.81 7.18 -2.99
C ASP A 216 18.49 8.32 -2.24
N VAL A 217 18.20 9.52 -2.69
CA VAL A 217 18.68 10.80 -2.14
C VAL A 217 17.46 11.69 -1.94
N PRO A 218 16.64 11.44 -0.92
CA PRO A 218 15.50 12.28 -0.65
C PRO A 218 15.98 13.67 -0.21
N VAL A 219 15.70 14.68 -1.02
CA VAL A 219 16.05 16.10 -0.77
C VAL A 219 14.92 16.90 -0.14
N VAL A 220 13.78 16.26 0.04
CA VAL A 220 12.61 16.78 0.74
C VAL A 220 12.05 15.73 1.67
N GLU A 221 11.59 16.16 2.82
CA GLU A 221 10.84 15.34 3.78
C GLU A 221 9.38 15.75 3.76
N LEU A 222 8.50 14.78 3.82
CA LEU A 222 7.06 15.01 3.96
C LEU A 222 6.67 14.75 5.42
N SER A 223 6.12 15.75 6.08
CA SER A 223 5.71 15.71 7.47
C SER A 223 4.21 15.90 7.63
N SER A 224 3.55 15.04 8.37
CA SER A 224 2.11 15.13 8.67
C SER A 224 1.84 16.25 9.65
N LEU A 225 0.87 17.09 9.36
CA LEU A 225 0.39 18.17 10.24
C LEU A 225 -0.95 17.77 10.88
N GLN A 226 -0.95 16.68 11.66
CA GLN A 226 -2.18 16.11 12.24
C GLN A 226 -3.01 17.14 13.04
N ARG A 227 -2.36 18.12 13.70
CA ARG A 227 -3.03 19.15 14.48
C ARG A 227 -3.83 20.14 13.64
N GLU A 228 -3.51 20.28 12.35
CA GLU A 228 -4.20 21.14 11.41
C GLU A 228 -5.44 20.49 10.79
N TRP A 229 -5.61 19.18 11.03
CA TRP A 229 -6.78 18.47 10.55
C TRP A 229 -8.03 18.83 11.37
N PRO A 230 -9.21 18.92 10.75
CA PRO A 230 -10.45 19.19 11.47
C PRO A 230 -10.66 18.20 12.63
N ALA A 231 -11.05 18.71 13.79
CA ALA A 231 -11.44 17.87 14.91
C ALA A 231 -12.76 17.15 14.62
N ASP A 232 -13.68 17.83 13.92
CA ASP A 232 -15.02 17.35 13.60
C ASP A 232 -15.15 17.17 12.08
N PHE A 233 -15.37 15.93 11.66
CA PHE A 233 -15.65 15.57 10.26
C PHE A 233 -17.15 15.44 10.01
N ILE A 234 -17.91 15.03 11.01
CA ILE A 234 -19.35 14.86 10.94
C ILE A 234 -19.95 15.73 12.02
N GLY A 235 -20.75 16.72 11.62
CA GLY A 235 -21.48 17.58 12.57
C GLY A 235 -22.52 16.78 13.38
N PRO A 236 -22.85 17.24 14.60
CA PRO A 236 -23.88 16.60 15.40
C PRO A 236 -25.23 16.61 14.65
N ASN A 237 -25.92 15.46 14.65
CA ASN A 237 -27.21 15.26 13.97
C ASN A 237 -27.20 15.45 12.45
N THR A 238 -26.02 15.38 11.79
CA THR A 238 -25.92 15.46 10.34
C THR A 238 -26.35 14.12 9.72
N GLU A 239 -27.33 14.16 8.82
CA GLU A 239 -27.76 13.00 8.06
C GLU A 239 -26.60 12.44 7.21
N LYS A 240 -26.54 11.12 7.06
CA LYS A 240 -25.47 10.44 6.32
C LYS A 240 -25.35 10.91 4.85
N SER A 241 -26.46 11.31 4.23
CA SER A 241 -26.51 11.88 2.89
C SER A 241 -25.77 13.22 2.75
N ARG A 242 -25.49 13.89 3.85
CA ARG A 242 -24.80 15.19 3.91
C ARG A 242 -23.39 15.09 4.51
N TRP A 243 -22.89 13.88 4.71
CA TRP A 243 -21.53 13.73 5.19
C TRP A 243 -20.52 14.17 4.13
N PRO A 244 -19.41 14.78 4.53
CA PRO A 244 -18.41 15.23 3.58
C PRO A 244 -17.71 14.04 2.90
N ILE A 245 -17.13 14.33 1.74
CA ILE A 245 -16.27 13.40 1.01
C ILE A 245 -14.82 13.86 1.17
N LEU A 246 -13.95 12.98 1.63
CA LEU A 246 -12.52 13.25 1.76
C LEU A 246 -11.84 13.03 0.42
N VAL A 247 -11.30 14.09 -0.18
CA VAL A 247 -10.60 14.04 -1.47
C VAL A 247 -9.10 14.03 -1.25
N LEU A 248 -8.46 12.94 -1.64
CA LEU A 248 -7.03 12.69 -1.46
C LEU A 248 -6.29 12.84 -2.79
N THR A 249 -5.43 13.84 -2.89
CA THR A 249 -4.74 14.21 -4.13
C THR A 249 -3.30 13.69 -4.21
N SER A 250 -2.84 12.95 -3.22
CA SER A 250 -1.50 12.35 -3.22
C SER A 250 -1.42 11.11 -2.31
N PRO A 251 -0.48 10.18 -2.58
CA PRO A 251 -0.24 9.04 -1.69
C PRO A 251 0.11 9.44 -0.25
N PHE A 252 0.79 10.59 -0.06
CA PHE A 252 1.13 11.06 1.28
C PHE A 252 -0.07 11.66 2.01
N ALA A 253 -0.97 12.35 1.31
CA ALA A 253 -2.26 12.78 1.88
C ALA A 253 -3.08 11.58 2.36
N ALA A 254 -3.08 10.48 1.59
CA ALA A 254 -3.69 9.22 2.00
C ALA A 254 -3.08 8.65 3.29
N LYS A 255 -1.75 8.67 3.40
CA LYS A 255 -1.05 8.24 4.61
C LYS A 255 -1.44 9.09 5.82
N CYS A 256 -1.46 10.42 5.69
CA CYS A 256 -1.89 11.34 6.75
C CYS A 256 -3.35 11.08 7.16
N ALA A 257 -4.24 10.86 6.19
CA ALA A 257 -5.64 10.55 6.47
C ALA A 257 -5.80 9.26 7.27
N VAL A 258 -5.00 8.23 6.97
CA VAL A 258 -4.98 6.96 7.73
C VAL A 258 -4.50 7.18 9.17
N GLU A 259 -3.44 7.97 9.36
CA GLU A 259 -2.93 8.30 10.69
C GLU A 259 -3.96 9.07 11.53
N VAL A 260 -4.68 10.00 10.91
CA VAL A 260 -5.77 10.75 11.60
C VAL A 260 -6.97 9.84 11.88
N ALA A 261 -7.27 8.88 11.00
CA ALA A 261 -8.36 7.92 11.22
C ALA A 261 -8.14 7.02 12.45
N ASP A 262 -6.90 6.81 12.87
CA ASP A 262 -6.59 6.07 14.10
C ASP A 262 -7.02 6.84 15.36
N THR A 263 -7.05 8.16 15.32
CA THR A 263 -7.41 9.04 16.45
C THR A 263 -8.80 9.67 16.32
N ASN A 264 -9.27 9.86 15.09
CA ASN A 264 -10.58 10.44 14.81
C ASN A 264 -11.44 9.43 14.01
N PRO A 265 -12.37 8.75 14.68
CA PRO A 265 -13.19 7.71 14.05
C PRO A 265 -14.14 8.25 12.95
N ASP A 266 -14.49 9.52 12.95
CA ASP A 266 -15.40 10.08 11.97
C ASP A 266 -14.81 10.07 10.56
N ILE A 267 -13.50 10.28 10.42
CA ILE A 267 -12.84 10.24 9.12
C ILE A 267 -12.92 8.86 8.46
N ALA A 268 -13.00 7.79 9.26
CA ALA A 268 -13.18 6.43 8.77
C ALA A 268 -14.63 6.12 8.35
N ARG A 269 -15.58 6.98 8.72
CA ARG A 269 -17.01 6.82 8.40
C ARG A 269 -17.44 7.54 7.14
N ILE A 270 -16.75 8.62 6.78
CA ILE A 270 -17.02 9.38 5.56
C ILE A 270 -16.50 8.65 4.33
N GLU A 271 -16.96 9.08 3.18
CA GLU A 271 -16.48 8.55 1.91
C GLU A 271 -15.15 9.19 1.51
N TRP A 272 -14.27 8.40 0.92
CA TRP A 272 -12.96 8.84 0.44
C TRP A 272 -12.89 8.73 -1.07
N LEU A 273 -12.30 9.72 -1.70
CA LEU A 273 -11.99 9.76 -3.12
C LEU A 273 -10.49 9.96 -3.30
N ALA A 274 -9.85 9.13 -4.08
CA ALA A 274 -8.42 9.23 -4.37
C ALA A 274 -8.18 9.59 -5.85
N ILE A 275 -7.30 10.56 -6.09
CA ILE A 275 -6.80 10.84 -7.43
C ILE A 275 -5.80 9.76 -7.83
N GLY A 276 -6.04 9.15 -9.00
CA GLY A 276 -5.13 8.23 -9.65
C GLY A 276 -4.83 6.94 -8.85
N GLU A 277 -4.24 6.00 -9.56
CA GLU A 277 -3.93 4.66 -9.03
C GLU A 277 -2.98 4.71 -7.82
N GLY A 278 -1.97 5.57 -7.84
CA GLY A 278 -0.95 5.65 -6.77
C GLY A 278 -1.53 6.02 -5.41
N THR A 279 -2.47 6.98 -5.36
CA THR A 279 -3.14 7.40 -4.12
C THR A 279 -4.12 6.33 -3.64
N HIS A 280 -4.91 5.77 -4.57
CA HIS A 280 -5.82 4.67 -4.27
C HIS A 280 -5.07 3.47 -3.70
N LYS A 281 -3.96 3.10 -4.31
CA LYS A 281 -3.09 2.02 -3.85
C LYS A 281 -2.49 2.31 -2.48
N ALA A 282 -2.10 3.55 -2.18
CA ALA A 282 -1.61 3.92 -0.84
C ALA A 282 -2.69 3.75 0.23
N CYS A 283 -3.93 4.16 -0.03
CA CYS A 283 -5.06 3.89 0.86
C CYS A 283 -5.25 2.40 1.09
N PHE A 284 -5.22 1.62 0.01
CA PHE A 284 -5.45 0.18 0.06
C PHE A 284 -4.33 -0.56 0.82
N GLU A 285 -3.07 -0.18 0.61
CA GLU A 285 -1.93 -0.76 1.33
C GLU A 285 -1.94 -0.41 2.82
N ALA A 286 -2.44 0.77 3.16
CA ALA A 286 -2.71 1.14 4.55
C ALA A 286 -3.95 0.44 5.13
N GLY A 287 -4.66 -0.35 4.31
CA GLY A 287 -5.85 -1.11 4.69
C GLY A 287 -7.12 -0.28 4.73
N VAL A 288 -7.16 0.82 4.00
CA VAL A 288 -8.36 1.64 3.80
C VAL A 288 -8.74 1.59 2.32
N THR A 289 -10.01 1.35 2.06
CA THR A 289 -10.57 1.37 0.71
C THR A 289 -11.29 2.68 0.49
N VAL A 290 -11.16 3.25 -0.69
CA VAL A 290 -11.89 4.45 -1.09
C VAL A 290 -13.22 4.06 -1.72
N SER A 291 -14.26 4.83 -1.44
CA SER A 291 -15.60 4.62 -2.00
C SER A 291 -15.68 5.09 -3.45
N TYR A 292 -14.89 6.11 -3.80
CA TYR A 292 -14.74 6.63 -5.14
C TYR A 292 -13.29 6.47 -5.59
N CYS A 293 -13.10 6.08 -6.84
CA CYS A 293 -11.79 5.99 -7.46
C CYS A 293 -11.78 6.83 -8.72
N GLY A 294 -11.19 8.02 -8.62
CA GLY A 294 -10.91 8.83 -9.81
C GLY A 294 -9.70 8.25 -10.54
N MET A 295 -9.90 7.73 -11.74
CA MET A 295 -8.82 7.29 -12.64
C MET A 295 -8.07 8.47 -13.28
N SER A 296 -8.27 9.66 -12.74
CA SER A 296 -7.67 10.90 -13.22
C SER A 296 -6.16 10.89 -13.07
N ARG A 297 -5.46 11.35 -14.08
CA ARG A 297 -3.98 11.46 -14.10
C ARG A 297 -3.51 12.82 -13.57
N ASP A 298 -4.37 13.83 -13.61
CA ASP A 298 -4.07 15.19 -13.18
C ASP A 298 -5.26 15.84 -12.45
N SER A 299 -5.05 17.05 -11.97
CA SER A 299 -6.06 17.77 -11.19
C SER A 299 -7.27 18.20 -12.02
N GLU A 300 -7.11 18.44 -13.31
CA GLU A 300 -8.19 18.87 -14.20
C GLU A 300 -9.17 17.73 -14.46
N GLN A 301 -8.66 16.56 -14.83
CA GLN A 301 -9.46 15.35 -14.97
C GLN A 301 -10.17 14.95 -13.66
N LEU A 302 -9.55 15.22 -12.51
CA LEU A 302 -10.21 14.97 -11.23
C LEU A 302 -11.38 15.94 -11.00
N VAL A 303 -11.23 17.21 -11.36
CA VAL A 303 -12.33 18.18 -11.28
C VAL A 303 -13.49 17.76 -12.17
N GLU A 304 -13.22 17.27 -13.38
CA GLU A 304 -14.24 16.74 -14.29
C GLU A 304 -14.94 15.53 -13.69
N TYR A 305 -14.17 14.54 -13.23
CA TYR A 305 -14.71 13.34 -12.59
C TYR A 305 -15.61 13.68 -11.40
N ILE A 306 -15.17 14.58 -10.51
CA ILE A 306 -15.97 15.04 -9.35
C ILE A 306 -17.28 15.68 -9.84
N SER A 307 -17.20 16.52 -10.86
CA SER A 307 -18.36 17.25 -11.38
C SER A 307 -19.41 16.34 -12.03
N GLU A 308 -18.97 15.22 -12.60
CA GLU A 308 -19.86 14.25 -13.26
C GLU A 308 -20.45 13.21 -12.31
N ASN A 309 -19.72 12.87 -11.24
CA ASN A 309 -20.06 11.71 -10.40
C ASN A 309 -20.48 12.05 -8.97
N ILE A 310 -20.27 13.28 -8.53
CA ILE A 310 -20.55 13.72 -7.16
C ILE A 310 -21.57 14.85 -7.19
N SER A 311 -22.57 14.78 -6.30
CA SER A 311 -23.54 15.86 -6.15
C SER A 311 -22.87 17.12 -5.61
N ASN A 312 -23.17 18.28 -6.21
CA ASN A 312 -22.68 19.57 -5.75
C ASN A 312 -23.24 19.99 -4.35
N GLU A 313 -24.22 19.26 -3.83
CA GLU A 313 -24.67 19.41 -2.44
C GLU A 313 -23.68 18.83 -1.43
N SER A 314 -22.78 17.94 -1.89
CA SER A 314 -21.76 17.33 -1.05
C SER A 314 -20.69 18.34 -0.67
N GLU A 315 -20.20 18.25 0.57
CA GLU A 315 -19.06 19.03 1.02
C GLU A 315 -17.76 18.26 0.77
N LEU A 316 -16.78 18.90 0.13
CA LEU A 316 -15.51 18.28 -0.20
C LEU A 316 -14.43 18.70 0.80
N TYR A 317 -13.83 17.74 1.47
CA TYR A 317 -12.76 17.94 2.45
C TYR A 317 -11.42 17.58 1.81
N ILE A 318 -10.50 18.54 1.70
CA ILE A 318 -9.27 18.41 0.90
C ILE A 318 -8.04 18.77 1.73
N PRO A 319 -7.31 17.75 2.29
CA PRO A 319 -6.02 17.97 2.88
C PRO A 319 -4.98 18.25 1.78
N ARG A 320 -4.25 19.33 1.90
CA ARG A 320 -3.29 19.78 0.89
C ARG A 320 -1.88 19.84 1.44
N SER A 321 -0.91 19.81 0.53
CA SER A 321 0.48 20.16 0.85
C SER A 321 0.62 21.65 1.14
N SER A 322 1.53 22.03 2.01
CA SER A 322 1.93 23.44 2.23
C SER A 322 2.42 24.16 0.96
N LYS A 323 2.79 23.42 -0.08
CA LYS A 323 3.26 23.93 -1.38
C LYS A 323 2.21 23.90 -2.49
N SER A 324 0.98 23.42 -2.21
CA SER A 324 -0.09 23.35 -3.20
C SER A 324 -0.65 24.74 -3.52
N ASP A 325 -0.90 25.02 -4.80
CA ASP A 325 -1.65 26.18 -5.25
C ASP A 325 -3.17 25.98 -5.01
N LYS A 326 -3.96 27.03 -5.19
CA LYS A 326 -5.41 26.98 -4.98
C LYS A 326 -6.22 26.59 -6.23
N VAL A 327 -5.57 26.39 -7.37
CA VAL A 327 -6.24 26.17 -8.67
C VAL A 327 -7.26 25.05 -8.59
N PHE A 328 -6.90 23.93 -8.00
CA PHE A 328 -7.80 22.77 -7.86
C PHE A 328 -9.04 23.09 -7.00
N THR A 329 -8.85 23.71 -5.84
CA THR A 329 -9.95 24.06 -4.94
C THR A 329 -10.83 25.15 -5.49
N ASP A 330 -10.25 26.14 -6.17
CA ASP A 330 -10.98 27.24 -6.80
C ASP A 330 -11.81 26.74 -7.99
N SER A 331 -11.28 25.79 -8.77
CA SER A 331 -12.02 25.14 -9.87
C SER A 331 -13.25 24.38 -9.36
N LEU A 332 -13.15 23.65 -8.26
CA LEU A 332 -14.30 22.97 -7.65
C LEU A 332 -15.32 23.97 -7.11
N THR A 333 -14.85 25.02 -6.45
CA THR A 333 -15.72 26.07 -5.90
C THR A 333 -16.48 26.80 -7.03
N SER A 334 -15.81 27.10 -8.15
CA SER A 334 -16.45 27.73 -9.32
C SER A 334 -17.53 26.86 -9.97
N ARG A 335 -17.47 25.55 -9.79
CA ARG A 335 -18.48 24.57 -10.24
C ARG A 335 -19.59 24.33 -9.21
N GLY A 336 -19.61 25.10 -8.10
CA GLY A 336 -20.68 25.09 -7.11
C GLY A 336 -20.48 24.12 -5.94
N PHE A 337 -19.33 23.47 -5.83
CA PHE A 337 -19.04 22.60 -4.69
C PHE A 337 -18.68 23.41 -3.43
N ARG A 338 -19.12 22.93 -2.28
CA ARG A 338 -18.66 23.42 -0.99
C ARG A 338 -17.33 22.76 -0.66
N VAL A 339 -16.25 23.54 -0.63
CA VAL A 339 -14.88 23.02 -0.44
C VAL A 339 -14.33 23.53 0.89
N ARG A 340 -13.94 22.60 1.76
CA ARG A 340 -13.13 22.86 2.94
C ARG A 340 -11.73 22.29 2.74
N SER A 341 -10.73 23.14 2.67
CA SER A 341 -9.34 22.70 2.48
C SER A 341 -8.43 23.25 3.57
N TRP A 342 -7.41 22.47 3.92
CA TRP A 342 -6.41 22.84 4.93
C TRP A 342 -5.05 22.28 4.55
N THR A 343 -3.99 22.79 5.21
CA THR A 343 -2.65 22.22 5.07
C THR A 343 -2.54 20.95 5.92
N GLY A 344 -2.73 19.80 5.30
CA GLY A 344 -2.71 18.51 5.99
C GLY A 344 -1.32 17.94 6.18
N TYR A 345 -0.34 18.40 5.40
CA TYR A 345 1.07 18.02 5.48
C TYR A 345 1.98 19.07 4.87
N GLU A 346 3.22 19.06 5.26
CA GLU A 346 4.24 19.96 4.74
C GLU A 346 5.35 19.23 4.00
N ASN A 347 5.99 19.98 3.12
CA ASN A 347 7.10 19.54 2.28
C ASN A 347 8.32 20.38 2.69
N VAL A 348 9.19 19.79 3.50
CA VAL A 348 10.34 20.46 4.11
C VAL A 348 11.61 20.12 3.31
N PRO A 349 12.34 21.12 2.80
CA PRO A 349 13.64 20.87 2.19
C PRO A 349 14.61 20.26 3.20
N MET A 350 15.34 19.23 2.78
CA MET A 350 16.40 18.61 3.56
C MET A 350 17.76 19.19 3.15
N THR A 351 18.66 19.34 4.12
CA THR A 351 20.07 19.60 3.86
C THR A 351 20.79 18.28 3.65
N ILE A 352 21.42 18.11 2.49
CA ILE A 352 22.10 16.87 2.11
C ILE A 352 23.59 17.14 2.02
N GLU A 353 24.38 16.31 2.66
CA GLU A 353 25.83 16.32 2.52
C GLU A 353 26.24 15.78 1.14
N ASN A 354 27.47 16.07 0.75
CA ASN A 354 28.00 15.78 -0.58
C ASN A 354 27.89 14.27 -0.92
N ILE A 355 27.31 13.95 -2.06
CA ILE A 355 27.09 12.60 -2.55
C ILE A 355 27.94 12.36 -3.79
N ALA A 356 28.53 11.19 -3.89
CA ALA A 356 29.26 10.79 -5.08
C ALA A 356 28.30 10.45 -6.22
N ILE A 357 28.21 11.35 -7.20
CA ILE A 357 27.41 11.21 -8.42
C ILE A 357 28.35 11.26 -9.63
N GLY A 358 28.29 10.22 -10.47
CA GLY A 358 29.00 10.11 -11.74
C GLY A 358 28.37 11.00 -12.82
N GLN A 359 29.12 11.30 -13.89
CA GLN A 359 28.56 12.03 -15.02
C GLN A 359 27.61 11.18 -15.85
N GLU A 360 27.86 9.88 -15.88
CA GLU A 360 27.03 8.88 -16.60
C GLU A 360 25.85 8.36 -15.76
N ASP A 361 25.75 8.75 -14.48
CA ASP A 361 24.58 8.44 -13.67
C ASP A 361 23.34 9.14 -14.25
N VAL A 362 22.16 8.67 -13.88
CA VAL A 362 20.89 9.27 -14.27
C VAL A 362 20.21 9.80 -13.02
N LEU A 363 19.74 11.05 -13.04
CA LEU A 363 19.05 11.67 -11.92
C LEU A 363 17.53 11.66 -12.14
N LEU A 364 16.80 10.93 -11.32
CA LEU A 364 15.32 10.93 -11.31
C LEU A 364 14.81 11.99 -10.33
N ILE A 365 14.20 13.04 -10.85
CA ILE A 365 13.58 14.10 -10.04
C ILE A 365 12.07 13.86 -9.95
N SER A 366 11.60 13.65 -8.74
CA SER A 366 10.21 13.25 -8.45
C SER A 366 9.21 14.39 -8.39
N SER A 367 9.66 15.64 -8.17
CA SER A 367 8.76 16.80 -8.03
C SER A 367 9.49 18.13 -8.22
N SER A 368 8.72 19.21 -8.50
CA SER A 368 9.25 20.58 -8.58
C SER A 368 9.96 21.03 -7.28
N SER A 369 9.46 20.60 -6.12
CA SER A 369 10.14 20.89 -4.84
C SER A 369 11.45 20.13 -4.69
N SER A 370 11.52 18.90 -5.17
CA SER A 370 12.77 18.13 -5.19
C SER A 370 13.81 18.76 -6.13
N ALA A 371 13.39 19.29 -7.29
CA ALA A 371 14.27 20.02 -8.20
C ALA A 371 14.88 21.24 -7.51
N LYS A 372 14.06 22.09 -6.90
CA LYS A 372 14.51 23.28 -6.17
C LYS A 372 15.45 22.93 -5.01
N SER A 373 15.09 21.88 -4.24
CA SER A 373 15.90 21.45 -3.11
C SER A 373 17.25 20.85 -3.56
N TRP A 374 17.28 20.13 -4.68
CA TRP A 374 18.50 19.63 -5.29
C TRP A 374 19.47 20.78 -5.64
N ALA A 375 18.96 21.81 -6.33
CA ALA A 375 19.73 23.00 -6.69
C ALA A 375 20.22 23.78 -5.46
N ASN A 376 19.38 23.94 -4.43
CA ASN A 376 19.74 24.63 -3.19
C ASN A 376 20.84 23.90 -2.40
N ASN A 377 20.86 22.57 -2.43
CA ASN A 377 21.90 21.75 -1.84
C ASN A 377 23.20 21.73 -2.69
N LYS A 378 23.19 22.34 -3.86
CA LYS A 378 24.34 22.38 -4.81
C LYS A 378 24.88 20.99 -5.12
N LEU A 379 23.99 19.99 -5.22
CA LEU A 379 24.36 18.61 -5.53
C LEU A 379 24.73 18.49 -7.01
N LYS A 380 25.72 17.65 -7.33
CA LYS A 380 26.16 17.43 -8.70
C LYS A 380 25.03 17.01 -9.61
N VAL A 381 24.98 17.54 -10.82
CA VAL A 381 24.01 17.23 -11.85
C VAL A 381 24.67 16.32 -12.90
N PRO A 382 24.17 15.09 -13.12
CA PRO A 382 24.67 14.22 -14.19
C PRO A 382 24.16 14.69 -15.56
N LYS A 383 24.64 14.03 -16.62
CA LYS A 383 24.24 14.37 -17.98
C LYS A 383 22.75 14.19 -18.24
N ASN A 384 22.15 13.12 -17.73
CA ASN A 384 20.76 12.78 -17.97
C ASN A 384 19.90 13.00 -16.74
N ILE A 385 18.78 13.71 -16.90
CA ILE A 385 17.76 13.91 -15.88
C ILE A 385 16.44 13.32 -16.35
N LEU A 386 15.83 12.46 -15.53
CA LEU A 386 14.46 12.00 -15.67
C LEU A 386 13.53 12.83 -14.81
N SER A 387 12.49 13.38 -15.40
CA SER A 387 11.43 14.11 -14.70
C SER A 387 10.15 13.28 -14.64
N MET A 388 9.53 13.18 -13.48
CA MET A 388 8.29 12.40 -13.27
C MET A 388 7.02 13.15 -13.74
N GLY A 389 7.13 14.24 -14.48
CA GLY A 389 5.96 14.94 -15.03
C GLY A 389 6.26 16.34 -15.53
N LYS A 390 5.38 16.87 -16.39
CA LYS A 390 5.56 18.16 -17.11
C LYS A 390 5.90 19.34 -16.18
N LYS A 391 5.16 19.50 -15.06
CA LYS A 391 5.41 20.60 -14.09
C LYS A 391 6.80 20.50 -13.44
N THR A 392 7.33 19.30 -13.27
CA THR A 392 8.68 19.07 -12.78
C THR A 392 9.70 19.42 -13.86
N THR A 393 9.47 19.02 -15.11
CA THR A 393 10.28 19.38 -16.26
C THR A 393 10.40 20.90 -16.40
N GLU A 394 9.29 21.63 -16.42
CA GLU A 394 9.27 23.09 -16.49
C GLU A 394 10.10 23.73 -15.36
N THR A 395 10.03 23.17 -14.15
CA THR A 395 10.84 23.66 -13.02
C THR A 395 12.32 23.40 -13.24
N ILE A 396 12.71 22.26 -13.78
CA ILE A 396 14.10 21.91 -14.08
C ILE A 396 14.64 22.85 -15.18
N GLU A 397 13.90 23.00 -16.28
CA GLU A 397 14.28 23.83 -17.42
C GLU A 397 14.44 25.33 -17.05
N THR A 398 13.58 25.83 -16.17
CA THR A 398 13.61 27.22 -15.71
C THR A 398 14.62 27.47 -14.58
N THR A 399 15.24 26.42 -14.03
CA THR A 399 16.22 26.53 -12.95
C THR A 399 17.62 26.52 -13.55
N PRO A 400 18.41 27.62 -13.52
CA PRO A 400 19.75 27.73 -14.16
C PRO A 400 20.74 26.66 -13.71
N TYR A 401 20.53 26.08 -12.52
CA TYR A 401 21.39 25.05 -11.93
C TYR A 401 21.48 23.77 -12.78
N PHE A 402 20.46 23.44 -13.55
CA PHE A 402 20.40 22.25 -14.39
C PHE A 402 20.83 22.51 -15.85
N GLN A 403 21.31 23.68 -16.14
CA GLN A 403 21.75 24.05 -17.48
C GLN A 403 22.84 23.11 -18.01
N GLY A 404 22.63 22.55 -19.20
CA GLY A 404 23.57 21.62 -19.84
C GLY A 404 23.26 20.14 -19.63
N ALA A 405 22.27 19.81 -18.80
CA ALA A 405 21.74 18.44 -18.69
C ALA A 405 20.69 18.16 -19.77
N GLU A 406 20.62 16.91 -20.22
CA GLU A 406 19.54 16.41 -21.09
C GLU A 406 18.35 16.00 -20.22
N ILE A 407 17.18 16.64 -20.45
CA ILE A 407 15.99 16.43 -19.63
C ILE A 407 15.00 15.55 -20.40
N HIS A 408 14.58 14.46 -19.76
CA HIS A 408 13.63 13.50 -20.31
C HIS A 408 12.38 13.46 -19.41
N THR A 409 11.23 13.85 -19.97
CA THR A 409 9.96 13.80 -19.25
C THR A 409 9.35 12.41 -19.40
N LEU A 410 9.05 11.75 -18.28
CA LEU A 410 8.35 10.49 -18.29
C LEU A 410 6.84 10.72 -18.53
N ASP A 411 6.19 9.82 -19.25
CA ASP A 411 4.74 9.86 -19.48
C ASP A 411 3.93 9.51 -18.22
N GLY A 412 4.60 9.03 -17.17
CA GLY A 412 4.01 8.75 -15.87
C GLY A 412 5.02 8.25 -14.84
N PRO A 413 4.67 8.31 -13.55
CA PRO A 413 5.57 7.93 -12.45
C PRO A 413 5.56 6.42 -12.20
N THR A 414 5.64 5.59 -13.24
CA THR A 414 5.58 4.12 -13.12
C THR A 414 6.92 3.46 -13.39
N LEU A 415 7.07 2.23 -12.89
CA LEU A 415 8.25 1.41 -13.10
C LEU A 415 8.58 1.23 -14.58
N ASP A 416 7.56 0.95 -15.40
CA ASP A 416 7.73 0.62 -16.81
C ASP A 416 8.33 1.77 -17.63
N TYR A 417 7.92 3.01 -17.37
CA TYR A 417 8.49 4.18 -18.05
C TYR A 417 9.96 4.39 -17.68
N ILE A 418 10.33 4.17 -16.41
CA ILE A 418 11.73 4.30 -15.98
C ILE A 418 12.58 3.17 -16.58
N LEU A 419 12.08 1.94 -16.58
CA LEU A 419 12.78 0.80 -17.17
C LEU A 419 12.93 0.96 -18.68
N GLY A 420 11.90 1.42 -19.38
CA GLY A 420 11.96 1.70 -20.81
C GLY A 420 13.05 2.71 -21.18
N PHE A 421 13.18 3.79 -20.40
CA PHE A 421 14.28 4.72 -20.55
C PHE A 421 15.64 4.05 -20.26
N TRP A 422 15.75 3.32 -19.15
CA TRP A 422 16.98 2.67 -18.72
C TRP A 422 17.50 1.68 -19.77
N GLU A 423 16.64 0.85 -20.29
CA GLU A 423 16.97 -0.13 -21.35
C GLU A 423 17.41 0.56 -22.63
N SER A 424 16.72 1.62 -23.03
CA SER A 424 17.00 2.30 -24.31
C SER A 424 18.26 3.19 -24.29
N LYS A 425 18.60 3.78 -23.15
CA LYS A 425 19.65 4.81 -23.05
C LYS A 425 20.88 4.38 -22.26
N VAL A 426 20.73 3.45 -21.32
CA VAL A 426 21.81 3.02 -20.42
C VAL A 426 22.32 1.62 -20.77
N ARG A 427 21.43 0.65 -21.01
CA ARG A 427 21.85 -0.72 -21.38
C ARG A 427 22.20 -0.89 -22.84
N SER A 428 21.66 -0.05 -23.72
CA SER A 428 21.91 -0.15 -25.19
C SER A 428 23.00 0.82 -25.67
N GLY A 429 23.51 1.70 -24.86
CA GLY A 429 24.63 2.62 -25.14
C GLY A 429 25.89 2.13 -24.51
#